data_a1a7546855e959d186edcffb1d00b8db
#
_entry.id   a1a7546855e959d186edcffb1d00b8db
#
_cell.length_a   1.000
_cell.length_b   1.000
_cell.length_c   1.000
_cell.angle_alpha   90.00
_cell.angle_beta   90.00
_cell.angle_gamma   90.00
#
_symmetry.space_group_name_H-M   'P 1'
#
loop_
_entity.id
_entity.type
_entity.pdbx_description
1 polymer ?
#
loop_
_entity_poly.entity_id
_entity_poly.type
_entity_poly.pdbx_seq_one_letter_code
_entity_poly.pdbx_strand_id
1 'polypeptide(L)'
;MEVNMPKKKAYHHGDLKNALIKAGVEILAKDGVSGLSLRKVASRAGVSHAAPYSHFVDKQALIAAISTEGFRQLYERVNAVAEEYKAKPSRQLVEVAWAYVQFALDDRDRFKVMFSGVLEKEKEYPEFVAESQRNFQLVKMIVEANQAAGMLRSGPSDLAALSAWGIVHGFVMLLLEGQIPHAILEQKSLRELVEFQLEQIMAKSSE
;
A
#
# COMPACT_ATOMS: atom_id res chain seq x y z
N MET A 1 -51.90 -14.51 -9.90
CA MET A 1 -50.69 -14.51 -9.04
C MET A 1 -49.50 -14.11 -9.90
N GLU A 2 -49.17 -12.82 -9.91
CA GLU A 2 -48.00 -12.32 -10.63
C GLU A 2 -46.76 -12.58 -9.78
N VAL A 3 -45.83 -13.34 -10.32
CA VAL A 3 -44.53 -13.61 -9.69
C VAL A 3 -43.65 -12.37 -9.89
N ASN A 4 -43.46 -11.59 -8.81
CA ASN A 4 -42.64 -10.43 -8.78
C ASN A 4 -41.14 -10.86 -8.81
N MET A 5 -40.53 -10.85 -9.99
CA MET A 5 -39.09 -11.10 -10.12
C MET A 5 -38.31 -9.89 -9.61
N PRO A 6 -37.30 -10.06 -8.74
CA PRO A 6 -36.52 -8.97 -8.24
C PRO A 6 -35.73 -8.30 -9.39
N LYS A 7 -35.92 -6.99 -9.59
CA LYS A 7 -35.15 -6.17 -10.54
C LYS A 7 -33.66 -6.27 -10.19
N LYS A 8 -32.85 -6.82 -11.13
CA LYS A 8 -31.38 -6.69 -11.09
C LYS A 8 -31.02 -5.21 -10.92
N LYS A 9 -30.36 -4.86 -9.80
CA LYS A 9 -29.77 -3.52 -9.62
C LYS A 9 -28.85 -3.26 -10.81
N ALA A 10 -29.06 -2.13 -11.50
CA ALA A 10 -28.16 -1.66 -12.53
C ALA A 10 -26.82 -1.37 -11.87
N TYR A 11 -25.79 -2.15 -12.17
CA TYR A 11 -24.42 -1.93 -11.74
C TYR A 11 -23.88 -0.70 -12.49
N HIS A 12 -23.56 0.37 -11.77
CA HIS A 12 -22.85 1.49 -12.34
C HIS A 12 -21.41 1.05 -12.72
N HIS A 13 -20.89 1.48 -13.89
CA HIS A 13 -19.59 1.02 -14.41
C HIS A 13 -18.41 1.17 -13.42
N GLY A 14 -18.42 2.21 -12.57
CA GLY A 14 -17.40 2.39 -11.51
C GLY A 14 -17.51 1.37 -10.39
N ASP A 15 -18.71 0.93 -10.06
CA ASP A 15 -18.99 -0.08 -9.02
C ASP A 15 -18.49 -1.47 -9.45
N LEU A 16 -18.61 -1.82 -10.73
CA LEU A 16 -18.16 -3.10 -11.27
C LEU A 16 -16.62 -3.23 -11.23
N LYS A 17 -15.88 -2.22 -11.67
CA LYS A 17 -14.41 -2.23 -11.64
C LYS A 17 -13.91 -2.45 -10.21
N ASN A 18 -14.45 -1.71 -9.24
CA ASN A 18 -14.08 -1.83 -7.83
C ASN A 18 -14.46 -3.19 -7.24
N ALA A 19 -15.61 -3.74 -7.58
CA ALA A 19 -16.02 -5.08 -7.16
C ALA A 19 -15.06 -6.16 -7.71
N LEU A 20 -14.62 -6.03 -8.96
CA LEU A 20 -13.66 -6.94 -9.58
C LEU A 20 -12.27 -6.81 -8.93
N ILE A 21 -11.80 -5.59 -8.63
CA ILE A 21 -10.55 -5.35 -7.91
C ILE A 21 -10.60 -6.01 -6.53
N LYS A 22 -11.66 -5.79 -5.75
CA LYS A 22 -11.85 -6.39 -4.43
C LYS A 22 -11.83 -7.93 -4.50
N ALA A 23 -12.59 -8.51 -5.42
CA ALA A 23 -12.60 -9.96 -5.62
C ALA A 23 -11.21 -10.49 -6.03
N GLY A 24 -10.45 -9.73 -6.83
CA GLY A 24 -9.07 -10.06 -7.20
C GLY A 24 -8.12 -10.07 -6.00
N VAL A 25 -8.20 -9.08 -5.11
CA VAL A 25 -7.41 -9.04 -3.85
C VAL A 25 -7.70 -10.28 -3.01
N GLU A 26 -8.97 -10.61 -2.78
CA GLU A 26 -9.37 -11.77 -1.97
C GLU A 26 -8.85 -13.11 -2.54
N ILE A 27 -8.84 -13.27 -3.87
CA ILE A 27 -8.32 -14.46 -4.53
C ILE A 27 -6.79 -14.51 -4.42
N LEU A 28 -6.11 -13.39 -4.67
CA LEU A 28 -4.64 -13.32 -4.57
C LEU A 28 -4.16 -13.64 -3.16
N ALA A 29 -4.85 -13.16 -2.15
CA ALA A 29 -4.54 -13.42 -0.75
C ALA A 29 -4.67 -14.90 -0.39
N LYS A 30 -5.73 -15.56 -0.88
CA LYS A 30 -6.05 -16.94 -0.54
C LYS A 30 -5.31 -17.97 -1.38
N ASP A 31 -5.30 -17.76 -2.69
CA ASP A 31 -4.90 -18.76 -3.68
C ASP A 31 -3.61 -18.37 -4.42
N GLY A 32 -3.04 -17.18 -4.13
CA GLY A 32 -1.88 -16.64 -4.82
C GLY A 32 -2.14 -16.27 -6.28
N VAL A 33 -1.06 -15.91 -7.00
CA VAL A 33 -1.14 -15.52 -8.43
C VAL A 33 -1.59 -16.66 -9.33
N SER A 34 -1.19 -17.89 -9.01
CA SER A 34 -1.61 -19.09 -9.76
C SER A 34 -3.11 -19.35 -9.67
N GLY A 35 -3.72 -18.98 -8.55
CA GLY A 35 -5.17 -19.07 -8.32
C GLY A 35 -5.98 -18.02 -9.04
N LEU A 36 -5.39 -16.89 -9.45
CA LEU A 36 -6.08 -15.77 -10.06
C LEU A 36 -6.44 -16.04 -11.52
N SER A 37 -7.72 -15.85 -11.86
CA SER A 37 -8.19 -15.74 -13.24
C SER A 37 -9.40 -14.81 -13.32
N LEU A 38 -9.58 -14.13 -14.45
CA LEU A 38 -10.72 -13.23 -14.63
C LEU A 38 -12.08 -13.95 -14.46
N ARG A 39 -12.15 -15.24 -14.80
CA ARG A 39 -13.36 -16.06 -14.58
C ARG A 39 -13.65 -16.29 -13.09
N LYS A 40 -12.61 -16.62 -12.29
CA LYS A 40 -12.77 -16.76 -10.83
C LYS A 40 -13.16 -15.42 -10.20
N VAL A 41 -12.55 -14.32 -10.66
CA VAL A 41 -12.88 -12.98 -10.21
C VAL A 41 -14.32 -12.62 -10.52
N ALA A 42 -14.82 -12.92 -11.73
CA ALA A 42 -16.23 -12.74 -12.09
C ALA A 42 -17.17 -13.52 -11.18
N SER A 43 -16.87 -14.82 -10.97
CA SER A 43 -17.64 -15.67 -10.07
C SER A 43 -17.65 -15.14 -8.64
N ARG A 44 -16.52 -14.69 -8.13
CA ARG A 44 -16.37 -14.12 -6.77
C ARG A 44 -17.13 -12.81 -6.62
N ALA A 45 -17.11 -11.95 -7.65
CA ALA A 45 -17.84 -10.69 -7.70
C ALA A 45 -19.35 -10.86 -7.99
N GLY A 46 -19.81 -12.07 -8.28
CA GLY A 46 -21.23 -12.33 -8.58
C GLY A 46 -21.70 -11.76 -9.92
N VAL A 47 -20.80 -11.68 -10.91
CA VAL A 47 -21.09 -11.13 -12.25
C VAL A 47 -20.88 -12.17 -13.35
N SER A 48 -21.30 -11.85 -14.59
CA SER A 48 -21.08 -12.74 -15.73
C SER A 48 -19.57 -12.91 -16.03
N HIS A 49 -19.17 -14.06 -16.56
CA HIS A 49 -17.76 -14.33 -16.91
C HIS A 49 -17.22 -13.39 -18.00
N ALA A 50 -18.09 -12.74 -18.77
CA ALA A 50 -17.69 -11.74 -19.76
C ALA A 50 -17.45 -10.35 -19.16
N ALA A 51 -18.03 -10.03 -17.99
CA ALA A 51 -17.97 -8.71 -17.39
C ALA A 51 -16.55 -8.20 -17.09
N PRO A 52 -15.58 -9.00 -16.59
CA PRO A 52 -14.23 -8.52 -16.35
C PRO A 52 -13.50 -8.03 -17.60
N TYR A 53 -13.79 -8.63 -18.77
CA TYR A 53 -13.10 -8.29 -20.01
C TYR A 53 -13.42 -6.89 -20.56
N SER A 54 -14.47 -6.24 -20.05
CA SER A 54 -14.74 -4.83 -20.34
C SER A 54 -13.79 -3.86 -19.60
N HIS A 55 -13.06 -4.36 -18.59
CA HIS A 55 -12.15 -3.56 -17.76
C HIS A 55 -10.69 -4.03 -17.81
N PHE A 56 -10.46 -5.33 -18.01
CA PHE A 56 -9.14 -5.96 -17.92
C PHE A 56 -8.93 -6.93 -19.08
N VAL A 57 -7.90 -6.70 -19.87
CA VAL A 57 -7.55 -7.57 -21.01
C VAL A 57 -7.10 -8.96 -20.55
N ASP A 58 -6.44 -9.03 -19.39
CA ASP A 58 -5.93 -10.24 -18.77
C ASP A 58 -5.78 -10.11 -17.24
N LYS A 59 -5.21 -11.13 -16.60
CA LYS A 59 -4.97 -11.13 -15.16
C LYS A 59 -3.89 -10.14 -14.73
N GLN A 60 -2.91 -9.85 -15.58
CA GLN A 60 -1.84 -8.88 -15.27
C GLN A 60 -2.40 -7.46 -15.24
N ALA A 61 -3.31 -7.11 -16.15
CA ALA A 61 -4.02 -5.84 -16.13
C ALA A 61 -4.86 -5.66 -14.84
N LEU A 62 -5.46 -6.73 -14.34
CA LEU A 62 -6.15 -6.69 -13.05
C LEU A 62 -5.18 -6.50 -11.87
N ILE A 63 -4.05 -7.22 -11.85
CA ILE A 63 -3.01 -7.06 -10.82
C ILE A 63 -2.47 -5.63 -10.82
N ALA A 64 -2.18 -5.08 -12.01
CA ALA A 64 -1.75 -3.70 -12.16
C ALA A 64 -2.78 -2.71 -11.59
N ALA A 65 -4.07 -2.91 -11.88
CA ALA A 65 -5.13 -2.06 -11.37
C ALA A 65 -5.29 -2.16 -9.83
N ILE A 66 -5.16 -3.36 -9.26
CA ILE A 66 -5.16 -3.58 -7.80
C ILE A 66 -4.02 -2.80 -7.16
N SER A 67 -2.80 -2.94 -7.69
CA SER A 67 -1.61 -2.29 -7.15
C SER A 67 -1.65 -0.77 -7.33
N THR A 68 -2.09 -0.28 -8.49
CA THR A 68 -2.27 1.15 -8.76
C THR A 68 -3.21 1.80 -7.75
N GLU A 69 -4.38 1.18 -7.52
CA GLU A 69 -5.35 1.69 -6.56
C GLU A 69 -4.79 1.65 -5.13
N GLY A 70 -4.05 0.59 -4.78
CA GLY A 70 -3.37 0.49 -3.49
C GLY A 70 -2.35 1.61 -3.28
N PHE A 71 -1.48 1.88 -4.27
CA PHE A 71 -0.50 2.97 -4.19
C PHE A 71 -1.15 4.35 -4.13
N ARG A 72 -2.28 4.56 -4.81
CA ARG A 72 -3.06 5.80 -4.73
C ARG A 72 -3.59 6.03 -3.30
N GLN A 73 -4.22 5.03 -2.72
CA GLN A 73 -4.75 5.11 -1.35
C GLN A 73 -3.64 5.28 -0.31
N LEU A 74 -2.52 4.59 -0.48
CA LEU A 74 -1.33 4.77 0.37
C LEU A 74 -0.82 6.21 0.30
N TYR A 75 -0.67 6.75 -0.92
CA TYR A 75 -0.25 8.13 -1.11
C TYR A 75 -1.19 9.12 -0.42
N GLU A 76 -2.49 9.00 -0.64
CA GLU A 76 -3.50 9.89 -0.05
C GLU A 76 -3.41 9.88 1.49
N ARG A 77 -3.30 8.71 2.09
CA ARG A 77 -3.19 8.56 3.55
C ARG A 77 -1.90 9.17 4.09
N VAL A 78 -0.77 8.82 3.51
CA VAL A 78 0.55 9.30 3.97
C VAL A 78 0.69 10.80 3.74
N ASN A 79 0.25 11.32 2.60
CA ASN A 79 0.30 12.73 2.27
C ASN A 79 -0.59 13.58 3.20
N ALA A 80 -1.78 13.11 3.56
CA ALA A 80 -2.65 13.80 4.51
C ALA A 80 -1.95 14.01 5.86
N VAL A 81 -1.29 12.96 6.37
CA VAL A 81 -0.52 13.04 7.61
C VAL A 81 0.74 13.91 7.46
N ALA A 82 1.42 13.82 6.31
CA ALA A 82 2.59 14.65 6.03
C ALA A 82 2.25 16.15 6.05
N GLU A 83 1.12 16.55 5.48
CA GLU A 83 0.65 17.94 5.49
C GLU A 83 0.18 18.38 6.90
N GLU A 84 -0.52 17.51 7.64
CA GLU A 84 -0.95 17.81 9.02
C GLU A 84 0.24 18.13 9.94
N TYR A 85 1.33 17.38 9.81
CA TYR A 85 2.51 17.52 10.66
C TYR A 85 3.66 18.34 10.04
N LYS A 86 3.42 19.01 8.91
CA LYS A 86 4.44 19.77 8.16
C LYS A 86 5.22 20.80 9.00
N ALA A 87 4.55 21.46 9.94
CA ALA A 87 5.19 22.43 10.84
C ALA A 87 5.93 21.78 12.03
N LYS A 88 5.94 20.45 12.14
CA LYS A 88 6.55 19.70 13.25
C LYS A 88 7.43 18.55 12.71
N PRO A 89 8.59 18.83 12.12
CA PRO A 89 9.40 17.82 11.41
C PRO A 89 9.71 16.57 12.24
N SER A 90 10.07 16.70 13.51
CA SER A 90 10.36 15.57 14.38
C SER A 90 9.16 14.61 14.57
N ARG A 91 7.95 15.16 14.62
CA ARG A 91 6.72 14.36 14.68
C ARG A 91 6.28 13.86 13.31
N GLN A 92 6.48 14.66 12.26
CA GLN A 92 6.07 14.31 10.91
C GLN A 92 6.63 12.95 10.48
N LEU A 93 7.94 12.71 10.69
CA LEU A 93 8.57 11.47 10.30
C LEU A 93 7.93 10.24 10.97
N VAL A 94 7.67 10.35 12.27
CA VAL A 94 7.04 9.27 13.06
C VAL A 94 5.60 9.03 12.64
N GLU A 95 4.81 10.11 12.51
CA GLU A 95 3.39 10.00 12.16
C GLU A 95 3.17 9.46 10.74
N VAL A 96 4.02 9.86 9.80
CA VAL A 96 4.01 9.35 8.42
C VAL A 96 4.37 7.85 8.39
N ALA A 97 5.42 7.44 9.10
CA ALA A 97 5.78 6.03 9.20
C ALA A 97 4.67 5.21 9.86
N TRP A 98 4.03 5.75 10.89
CA TRP A 98 2.90 5.10 11.53
C TRP A 98 1.69 4.99 10.61
N ALA A 99 1.38 6.02 9.82
CA ALA A 99 0.31 5.97 8.81
C ALA A 99 0.56 4.88 7.76
N TYR A 100 1.83 4.68 7.34
CA TYR A 100 2.23 3.60 6.46
C TYR A 100 1.99 2.22 7.09
N VAL A 101 2.40 2.02 8.34
CA VAL A 101 2.17 0.77 9.08
C VAL A 101 0.68 0.48 9.22
N GLN A 102 -0.12 1.47 9.61
CA GLN A 102 -1.56 1.33 9.73
C GLN A 102 -2.21 0.95 8.40
N PHE A 103 -1.78 1.57 7.28
CA PHE A 103 -2.28 1.22 5.96
C PHE A 103 -2.06 -0.28 5.66
N ALA A 104 -0.87 -0.78 5.95
CA ALA A 104 -0.54 -2.19 5.74
C ALA A 104 -1.34 -3.14 6.65
N LEU A 105 -1.69 -2.71 7.87
CA LEU A 105 -2.49 -3.50 8.81
C LEU A 105 -3.98 -3.53 8.45
N ASP A 106 -4.50 -2.42 7.90
CA ASP A 106 -5.91 -2.28 7.55
C ASP A 106 -6.29 -3.11 6.32
N ASP A 107 -5.37 -3.28 5.34
CA ASP A 107 -5.59 -4.11 4.14
C ASP A 107 -4.31 -4.90 3.79
N ARG A 108 -4.03 -5.91 4.63
CA ARG A 108 -2.82 -6.75 4.54
C ARG A 108 -2.68 -7.42 3.18
N ASP A 109 -3.79 -7.88 2.64
CA ASP A 109 -3.81 -8.65 1.40
C ASP A 109 -3.45 -7.76 0.21
N ARG A 110 -4.05 -6.58 0.13
CA ARG A 110 -3.72 -5.59 -0.90
C ARG A 110 -2.28 -5.12 -0.76
N PHE A 111 -1.83 -4.82 0.46
CA PHE A 111 -0.46 -4.40 0.72
C PHE A 111 0.54 -5.45 0.22
N LYS A 112 0.32 -6.73 0.52
CA LYS A 112 1.16 -7.83 0.01
C LYS A 112 1.17 -7.88 -1.52
N VAL A 113 0.03 -7.70 -2.19
CA VAL A 113 -0.04 -7.68 -3.66
C VAL A 113 0.75 -6.52 -4.25
N MET A 114 0.65 -5.30 -3.67
CA MET A 114 1.37 -4.11 -4.14
C MET A 114 2.88 -4.31 -4.21
N PHE A 115 3.45 -5.04 -3.24
CA PHE A 115 4.89 -5.22 -3.08
C PHE A 115 5.38 -6.64 -3.41
N SER A 116 4.55 -7.49 -3.97
CA SER A 116 4.85 -8.90 -4.22
C SER A 116 5.80 -9.16 -5.40
N GLY A 117 6.00 -8.18 -6.28
CA GLY A 117 6.74 -8.37 -7.53
C GLY A 117 6.05 -9.29 -8.54
N VAL A 118 4.76 -9.60 -8.35
CA VAL A 118 3.99 -10.50 -9.23
C VAL A 118 3.52 -9.84 -10.53
N LEU A 119 3.63 -8.51 -10.63
CA LEU A 119 3.33 -7.79 -11.85
C LEU A 119 4.51 -7.95 -12.82
N GLU A 120 4.29 -8.76 -13.86
CA GLU A 120 5.24 -8.90 -14.95
C GLU A 120 5.19 -7.63 -15.83
N LYS A 121 6.32 -7.24 -16.41
CA LYS A 121 6.41 -6.14 -17.38
C LYS A 121 5.77 -4.81 -16.87
N GLU A 122 6.11 -4.39 -15.68
CA GLU A 122 5.59 -3.18 -15.03
C GLU A 122 5.51 -1.96 -15.96
N LYS A 123 6.47 -1.81 -16.87
CA LYS A 123 6.53 -0.69 -17.83
C LYS A 123 5.35 -0.65 -18.81
N GLU A 124 4.63 -1.74 -19.00
CA GLU A 124 3.42 -1.78 -19.81
C GLU A 124 2.20 -1.13 -19.10
N TYR A 125 2.35 -0.82 -17.79
CA TYR A 125 1.31 -0.23 -16.95
C TYR A 125 1.74 1.15 -16.42
N PRO A 126 1.67 2.21 -17.25
CA PRO A 126 2.20 3.53 -16.89
C PRO A 126 1.53 4.16 -15.66
N GLU A 127 0.24 3.90 -15.40
CA GLU A 127 -0.45 4.37 -14.20
C GLU A 127 0.13 3.75 -12.93
N PHE A 128 0.44 2.44 -12.96
CA PHE A 128 1.10 1.75 -11.84
C PHE A 128 2.48 2.36 -11.57
N VAL A 129 3.28 2.54 -12.62
CA VAL A 129 4.61 3.16 -12.48
C VAL A 129 4.52 4.56 -11.90
N ALA A 130 3.58 5.38 -12.41
CA ALA A 130 3.38 6.75 -11.94
C ALA A 130 3.00 6.80 -10.45
N GLU A 131 2.03 5.97 -10.01
CA GLU A 131 1.57 5.96 -8.62
C GLU A 131 2.64 5.39 -7.67
N SER A 132 3.38 4.37 -8.06
CA SER A 132 4.49 3.84 -7.24
C SER A 132 5.60 4.86 -7.07
N GLN A 133 6.02 5.54 -8.16
CA GLN A 133 7.01 6.61 -8.12
C GLN A 133 6.55 7.81 -7.30
N ARG A 134 5.28 8.18 -7.40
CA ARG A 134 4.68 9.27 -6.61
C ARG A 134 4.81 9.04 -5.11
N ASN A 135 4.61 7.79 -4.64
CA ASN A 135 4.81 7.43 -3.24
C ASN A 135 6.28 7.62 -2.81
N PHE A 136 7.25 7.17 -3.64
CA PHE A 136 8.67 7.36 -3.33
C PHE A 136 9.06 8.84 -3.32
N GLN A 137 8.56 9.65 -4.25
CA GLN A 137 8.80 11.09 -4.26
C GLN A 137 8.26 11.79 -3.01
N LEU A 138 7.10 11.35 -2.49
CA LEU A 138 6.57 11.88 -1.23
C LEU A 138 7.53 11.58 -0.07
N VAL A 139 8.04 10.34 0.05
CA VAL A 139 9.03 9.99 1.07
C VAL A 139 10.28 10.85 0.95
N LYS A 140 10.78 11.06 -0.28
CA LYS A 140 11.94 11.92 -0.54
C LYS A 140 11.71 13.36 -0.08
N MET A 141 10.58 13.97 -0.43
CA MET A 141 10.23 15.33 0.01
C MET A 141 10.18 15.46 1.55
N ILE A 142 9.63 14.46 2.24
CA ILE A 142 9.59 14.43 3.71
C ILE A 142 11.00 14.33 4.28
N VAL A 143 11.85 13.48 3.71
CA VAL A 143 13.27 13.34 4.10
C VAL A 143 14.03 14.63 3.90
N GLU A 144 13.90 15.30 2.75
CA GLU A 144 14.53 16.59 2.46
C GLU A 144 14.13 17.67 3.48
N ALA A 145 12.84 17.76 3.79
CA ALA A 145 12.34 18.69 4.81
C ALA A 145 12.93 18.39 6.21
N ASN A 146 13.04 17.13 6.57
CA ASN A 146 13.62 16.71 7.85
C ASN A 146 15.14 16.88 7.90
N GLN A 147 15.86 16.71 6.79
CA GLN A 147 17.28 17.04 6.68
C GLN A 147 17.49 18.55 6.82
N ALA A 148 16.70 19.37 6.14
CA ALA A 148 16.74 20.83 6.25
C ALA A 148 16.45 21.34 7.67
N ALA A 149 15.60 20.63 8.41
CA ALA A 149 15.28 20.92 9.82
C ALA A 149 16.31 20.34 10.82
N GLY A 150 17.36 19.65 10.34
CA GLY A 150 18.38 19.02 11.20
C GLY A 150 17.91 17.76 11.95
N MET A 151 16.73 17.22 11.61
CA MET A 151 16.18 16.02 12.24
C MET A 151 16.79 14.73 11.69
N LEU A 152 17.16 14.73 10.42
CA LEU A 152 17.87 13.64 9.75
C LEU A 152 19.30 14.07 9.39
N ARG A 153 20.20 13.10 9.29
CA ARG A 153 21.57 13.34 8.85
C ARG A 153 21.58 13.94 7.44
N SER A 154 22.43 14.93 7.21
CA SER A 154 22.66 15.49 5.89
C SER A 154 23.27 14.44 4.95
N GLY A 155 22.91 14.51 3.67
CA GLY A 155 23.41 13.59 2.65
C GLY A 155 22.47 13.51 1.44
N PRO A 156 22.74 12.60 0.49
CA PRO A 156 21.89 12.41 -0.68
C PRO A 156 20.48 12.00 -0.28
N SER A 157 19.49 12.83 -0.59
CA SER A 157 18.10 12.63 -0.17
C SER A 157 17.47 11.35 -0.71
N ASP A 158 17.86 10.94 -1.93
CA ASP A 158 17.38 9.69 -2.53
C ASP A 158 17.81 8.46 -1.71
N LEU A 159 19.07 8.42 -1.26
CA LEU A 159 19.58 7.31 -0.46
C LEU A 159 19.00 7.32 0.96
N ALA A 160 18.84 8.50 1.54
CA ALA A 160 18.20 8.65 2.84
C ALA A 160 16.71 8.24 2.78
N ALA A 161 15.99 8.61 1.72
CA ALA A 161 14.62 8.20 1.50
C ALA A 161 14.49 6.68 1.30
N LEU A 162 15.40 6.07 0.53
CA LEU A 162 15.44 4.62 0.37
C LEU A 162 15.71 3.91 1.71
N SER A 163 16.59 4.45 2.53
CA SER A 163 16.89 3.89 3.86
C SER A 163 15.70 4.01 4.79
N ALA A 164 15.06 5.17 4.87
CA ALA A 164 13.87 5.39 5.70
C ALA A 164 12.72 4.47 5.29
N TRP A 165 12.45 4.38 3.99
CA TRP A 165 11.43 3.47 3.47
C TRP A 165 11.79 2.02 3.75
N GLY A 166 13.03 1.59 3.49
CA GLY A 166 13.49 0.21 3.70
C GLY A 166 13.33 -0.25 5.16
N ILE A 167 13.62 0.62 6.12
CA ILE A 167 13.44 0.34 7.56
C ILE A 167 11.97 0.10 7.87
N VAL A 168 11.08 1.02 7.51
CA VAL A 168 9.65 0.93 7.83
C VAL A 168 9.00 -0.22 7.06
N HIS A 169 9.33 -0.37 5.77
CA HIS A 169 8.80 -1.44 4.93
C HIS A 169 9.25 -2.82 5.42
N GLY A 170 10.54 -2.97 5.75
CA GLY A 170 11.07 -4.22 6.31
C GLY A 170 10.39 -4.61 7.62
N PHE A 171 10.15 -3.65 8.52
CA PHE A 171 9.37 -3.87 9.72
C PHE A 171 7.95 -4.36 9.42
N VAL A 172 7.25 -3.70 8.48
CA VAL A 172 5.90 -4.10 8.06
C VAL A 172 5.90 -5.52 7.51
N MET A 173 6.86 -5.87 6.65
CA MET A 173 6.94 -7.22 6.09
C MET A 173 7.16 -8.28 7.18
N LEU A 174 8.07 -8.05 8.12
CA LEU A 174 8.28 -8.95 9.26
C LEU A 174 7.01 -9.09 10.12
N LEU A 175 6.28 -7.99 10.31
CA LEU A 175 5.04 -7.98 11.07
C LEU A 175 3.93 -8.77 10.36
N LEU A 176 3.72 -8.54 9.06
CA LEU A 176 2.68 -9.21 8.28
C LEU A 176 2.93 -10.71 8.11
N GLU A 177 4.21 -11.14 8.10
CA GLU A 177 4.60 -12.53 8.03
C GLU A 177 4.73 -13.20 9.41
N GLY A 178 4.42 -12.50 10.51
CA GLY A 178 4.49 -13.03 11.87
C GLY A 178 5.90 -13.41 12.31
N GLN A 179 6.93 -12.75 11.77
CA GLN A 179 8.34 -13.07 12.02
C GLN A 179 8.97 -12.23 13.14
N ILE A 180 8.22 -11.29 13.72
CA ILE A 180 8.70 -10.55 14.89
C ILE A 180 8.59 -11.46 16.12
N PRO A 181 9.68 -11.62 16.90
CA PRO A 181 9.65 -12.45 18.11
C PRO A 181 8.56 -12.01 19.09
N HIS A 182 7.76 -12.96 19.60
CA HIS A 182 6.68 -12.68 20.54
C HIS A 182 7.15 -11.92 21.77
N ALA A 183 8.32 -12.26 22.32
CA ALA A 183 8.89 -11.57 23.47
C ALA A 183 9.08 -10.05 23.26
N ILE A 184 9.29 -9.61 22.02
CA ILE A 184 9.35 -8.17 21.69
C ILE A 184 7.95 -7.57 21.70
N LEU A 185 6.99 -8.26 21.08
CA LEU A 185 5.60 -7.79 20.96
C LEU A 185 4.86 -7.76 22.31
N GLU A 186 5.28 -8.58 23.29
CA GLU A 186 4.75 -8.58 24.65
C GLU A 186 5.26 -7.39 25.47
N GLN A 187 6.43 -6.85 25.14
CA GLN A 187 7.08 -5.77 25.88
C GLN A 187 6.85 -4.38 25.28
N LYS A 188 6.62 -4.31 23.97
CA LYS A 188 6.55 -3.08 23.21
C LYS A 188 5.35 -3.04 22.28
N SER A 189 4.68 -1.90 22.21
CA SER A 189 3.67 -1.64 21.19
C SER A 189 4.32 -1.51 19.81
N LEU A 190 3.54 -1.78 18.76
CA LEU A 190 4.02 -1.60 17.38
C LEU A 190 4.50 -0.17 17.11
N ARG A 191 3.86 0.82 17.74
CA ARG A 191 4.23 2.22 17.59
C ARG A 191 5.60 2.49 18.22
N GLU A 192 5.88 2.02 19.44
CA GLU A 192 7.21 2.14 20.06
C GLU A 192 8.30 1.48 19.21
N LEU A 193 7.99 0.35 18.56
CA LEU A 193 8.95 -0.32 17.69
C LEU A 193 9.26 0.51 16.43
N VAL A 194 8.26 1.16 15.85
CA VAL A 194 8.46 2.07 14.70
C VAL A 194 9.28 3.29 15.11
N GLU A 195 8.96 3.91 16.24
CA GLU A 195 9.69 5.06 16.80
C GLU A 195 11.16 4.71 17.03
N PHE A 196 11.44 3.59 17.70
CA PHE A 196 12.80 3.11 17.95
C PHE A 196 13.61 2.90 16.65
N GLN A 197 12.98 2.33 15.62
CA GLN A 197 13.66 2.12 14.33
C GLN A 197 13.99 3.42 13.61
N LEU A 198 13.10 4.41 13.67
CA LEU A 198 13.35 5.73 13.08
C LEU A 198 14.46 6.49 13.81
N GLU A 199 14.57 6.35 15.14
CA GLU A 199 15.66 6.93 15.92
C GLU A 199 17.06 6.52 15.42
N GLN A 200 17.20 5.33 14.81
CA GLN A 200 18.46 4.86 14.26
C GLN A 200 18.95 5.68 13.05
N ILE A 201 18.04 6.37 12.35
CA ILE A 201 18.37 7.23 11.19
C ILE A 201 18.31 8.72 11.51
N MET A 202 17.79 9.11 12.67
CA MET A 202 17.75 10.51 13.10
C MET A 202 19.15 11.05 13.37
N ALA A 203 19.30 12.34 13.24
CA ALA A 203 20.53 13.02 13.66
C ALA A 203 20.68 12.87 15.16
N LYS A 204 21.89 12.49 15.65
CA LYS A 204 22.16 12.53 17.09
C LYS A 204 22.05 13.97 17.53
N SER A 205 21.26 14.23 18.58
CA SER A 205 21.31 15.53 19.25
C SER A 205 22.76 15.79 19.64
N SER A 206 23.31 16.91 19.17
CA SER A 206 24.66 17.36 19.66
C SER A 206 24.46 17.65 21.14
N GLU A 207 25.11 16.86 21.99
CA GLU A 207 25.29 17.19 23.40
C GLU A 207 26.14 18.43 23.58
#